data_405bef36a9f39d74bbd4dabe65f30f77
#
_entry.id   405bef36a9f39d74bbd4dabe65f30f77
#
_cell.length_a   1.000
_cell.length_b   1.000
_cell.length_c   1.000
_cell.angle_alpha   90.00
_cell.angle_beta   90.00
_cell.angle_gamma   90.00
#
_symmetry.space_group_name_H-M   'P 1'
#
loop_
_entity.id
_entity.type
_entity.pdbx_description
1 polymer ?
#
loop_
_entity_poly.entity_id
_entity_poly.type
_entity_poly.pdbx_seq_one_letter_code
_entity_poly.pdbx_strand_id
1 'polypeptide(L)'
;MGNISGNQDKPRFSSMASGHLRMSEDSKLAGWTREIPEPTERGYRKMAAMHAFNIAVPGIPILYYGDEIALHGGNDPDNRKMMPFDFSPRQQQLFDRIARLNENRTNIMALNYGSTTIHQPEPHLLIIVRKYMEQEVRYSFNNSNEDRYLTDWDISVPAAGETYQTRNCGQF
;
A
#
# COMPACT_ATOMS: atom_id res chain seq x y z
N MET A 1 -4.10 14.89 10.33
CA MET A 1 -4.94 13.72 10.02
C MET A 1 -4.01 12.53 9.84
N GLY A 2 -4.32 11.38 10.46
CA GLY A 2 -3.55 10.14 10.32
C GLY A 2 -4.14 9.25 9.23
N ASN A 3 -3.29 8.71 8.35
CA ASN A 3 -3.68 7.76 7.31
C ASN A 3 -3.36 6.36 7.81
N ILE A 4 -4.38 5.61 8.21
CA ILE A 4 -4.23 4.28 8.82
C ILE A 4 -4.89 3.21 7.94
N SER A 5 -4.19 2.11 7.70
CA SER A 5 -4.68 0.94 6.94
C SER A 5 -5.08 -0.25 7.82
N GLY A 6 -4.63 -0.28 9.06
CA GLY A 6 -4.90 -1.36 10.01
C GLY A 6 -4.81 -0.90 11.46
N ASN A 7 -5.48 -1.62 12.36
CA ASN A 7 -5.38 -1.43 13.80
C ASN A 7 -5.78 -2.72 14.53
N GLN A 8 -5.69 -2.70 15.85
CA GLN A 8 -5.99 -3.86 16.72
C GLN A 8 -7.45 -4.33 16.70
N ASP A 9 -8.39 -3.54 16.16
CA ASP A 9 -9.82 -3.84 16.17
C ASP A 9 -10.37 -4.17 14.77
N LYS A 10 -9.49 -4.37 13.79
CA LYS A 10 -9.84 -4.69 12.41
C LYS A 10 -9.11 -5.94 11.93
N PRO A 11 -9.72 -6.72 11.01
CA PRO A 11 -9.00 -7.80 10.37
C PRO A 11 -7.80 -7.29 9.60
N ARG A 12 -6.78 -8.12 9.45
CA ARG A 12 -5.59 -7.77 8.67
C ARG A 12 -5.95 -7.53 7.21
N PHE A 13 -5.52 -6.38 6.69
CA PHE A 13 -5.77 -6.02 5.30
C PHE A 13 -5.19 -7.06 4.31
N SER A 14 -4.03 -7.62 4.61
CA SER A 14 -3.38 -8.67 3.82
C SER A 14 -4.30 -9.88 3.59
N SER A 15 -5.07 -10.30 4.62
CA SER A 15 -6.01 -11.41 4.54
C SER A 15 -7.23 -11.08 3.65
N MET A 16 -7.76 -9.87 3.77
CA MET A 16 -8.84 -9.39 2.89
C MET A 16 -8.35 -9.22 1.45
N ALA A 17 -7.18 -8.64 1.26
CA ALA A 17 -6.58 -8.40 -0.04
C ALA A 17 -6.27 -9.70 -0.80
N SER A 18 -5.99 -10.78 -0.07
CA SER A 18 -5.78 -12.13 -0.59
C SER A 18 -7.08 -12.88 -0.89
N GLY A 19 -8.23 -12.37 -0.43
CA GLY A 19 -9.54 -13.05 -0.55
C GLY A 19 -9.77 -14.13 0.50
N HIS A 20 -8.91 -14.22 1.53
CA HIS A 20 -9.06 -15.18 2.64
C HIS A 20 -10.16 -14.77 3.62
N LEU A 21 -10.48 -13.49 3.65
CA LEU A 21 -11.60 -12.91 4.39
C LEU A 21 -12.48 -12.10 3.43
N ARG A 22 -13.79 -12.27 3.55
CA ARG A 22 -14.77 -11.49 2.78
C ARG A 22 -15.25 -10.28 3.59
N MET A 23 -15.57 -9.20 2.90
CA MET A 23 -16.14 -8.00 3.54
C MET A 23 -17.50 -8.27 4.22
N SER A 24 -18.22 -9.31 3.77
CA SER A 24 -19.54 -9.68 4.27
C SER A 24 -19.53 -10.74 5.36
N GLU A 25 -18.36 -11.30 5.73
CA GLU A 25 -18.28 -12.31 6.78
C GLU A 25 -17.91 -11.69 8.15
N ASP A 26 -18.29 -12.39 9.22
CA ASP A 26 -17.78 -12.08 10.56
C ASP A 26 -16.31 -12.53 10.66
N SER A 27 -15.41 -11.59 10.49
CA SER A 27 -13.97 -11.84 10.51
C SER A 27 -13.43 -12.25 11.88
N LYS A 28 -14.16 -11.94 12.96
CA LYS A 28 -13.83 -12.41 14.32
C LYS A 28 -14.16 -13.88 14.44
N LEU A 29 -15.36 -14.26 14.06
CA LEU A 29 -15.77 -15.67 14.05
C LEU A 29 -14.87 -16.50 13.13
N ALA A 30 -14.50 -15.96 11.97
CA ALA A 30 -13.58 -16.63 11.04
C ALA A 30 -12.25 -16.97 11.70
N GLY A 31 -11.63 -16.02 12.43
CA GLY A 31 -10.36 -16.25 13.13
C GLY A 31 -10.47 -17.25 14.31
N TRP A 32 -11.68 -17.43 14.88
CA TRP A 32 -11.92 -18.44 15.92
C TRP A 32 -12.19 -19.84 15.37
N THR A 33 -12.77 -19.94 14.17
CA THR A 33 -13.30 -21.21 13.65
C THR A 33 -12.43 -21.84 12.57
N ARG A 34 -11.52 -21.08 11.98
CA ARG A 34 -10.58 -21.56 10.96
C ARG A 34 -9.26 -20.83 10.99
N GLU A 35 -8.22 -21.47 10.51
CA GLU A 35 -6.96 -20.81 10.23
C GLU A 35 -7.11 -19.84 9.06
N ILE A 36 -6.61 -18.63 9.21
CA ILE A 36 -6.50 -17.65 8.13
C ILE A 36 -5.13 -17.82 7.48
N PRO A 37 -5.05 -18.24 6.19
CA PRO A 37 -3.79 -18.56 5.55
C PRO A 37 -2.89 -17.34 5.32
N GLU A 38 -1.60 -17.62 5.04
CA GLU A 38 -0.67 -16.60 4.58
C GLU A 38 -1.18 -15.88 3.31
N PRO A 39 -0.81 -14.61 3.12
CA PRO A 39 -1.25 -13.84 1.96
C PRO A 39 -0.76 -14.43 0.64
N THR A 40 -1.62 -14.31 -0.36
CA THR A 40 -1.26 -14.62 -1.75
C THR A 40 -0.32 -13.55 -2.31
N GLU A 41 0.31 -13.82 -3.46
CA GLU A 41 1.10 -12.82 -4.21
C GLU A 41 0.31 -11.52 -4.45
N ARG A 42 -0.97 -11.66 -4.80
CA ARG A 42 -1.88 -10.51 -4.96
C ARG A 42 -2.08 -9.75 -3.64
N GLY A 43 -2.15 -10.47 -2.53
CA GLY A 43 -2.24 -9.86 -1.19
C GLY A 43 -1.03 -9.00 -0.87
N TYR A 44 0.18 -9.49 -1.14
CA TYR A 44 1.41 -8.73 -0.97
C TYR A 44 1.47 -7.48 -1.85
N ARG A 45 1.11 -7.59 -3.14
CA ARG A 45 1.06 -6.43 -4.05
C ARG A 45 0.07 -5.37 -3.57
N LYS A 46 -1.13 -5.78 -3.15
CA LYS A 46 -2.14 -4.86 -2.62
C LYS A 46 -1.71 -4.23 -1.30
N MET A 47 -0.98 -4.95 -0.45
CA MET A 47 -0.41 -4.38 0.77
C MET A 47 0.62 -3.29 0.45
N ALA A 48 1.53 -3.55 -0.49
CA ALA A 48 2.47 -2.54 -0.97
C ALA A 48 1.75 -1.29 -1.53
N ALA A 49 0.72 -1.51 -2.37
CA ALA A 49 -0.08 -0.43 -2.94
C ALA A 49 -0.84 0.38 -1.86
N MET A 50 -1.35 -0.27 -0.81
CA MET A 50 -2.01 0.40 0.31
C MET A 50 -1.03 1.31 1.07
N HIS A 51 0.18 0.85 1.35
CA HIS A 51 1.20 1.67 2.00
C HIS A 51 1.66 2.83 1.10
N ALA A 52 1.88 2.57 -0.19
CA ALA A 52 2.19 3.63 -1.15
C ALA A 52 1.07 4.69 -1.21
N PHE A 53 -0.20 4.27 -1.17
CA PHE A 53 -1.34 5.19 -1.10
C PHE A 53 -1.32 6.05 0.16
N ASN A 54 -1.11 5.45 1.33
CA ASN A 54 -1.04 6.19 2.60
C ASN A 54 0.10 7.22 2.62
N ILE A 55 1.18 6.95 1.89
CA ILE A 55 2.32 7.86 1.75
C ILE A 55 2.05 8.95 0.70
N ALA A 56 1.36 8.62 -0.38
CA ALA A 56 1.05 9.57 -1.45
C ALA A 56 0.05 10.64 -1.04
N VAL A 57 -0.97 10.29 -0.23
CA VAL A 57 -2.00 11.23 0.21
C VAL A 57 -1.50 12.16 1.33
N PRO A 58 -2.09 13.38 1.47
CA PRO A 58 -1.78 14.26 2.60
C PRO A 58 -2.10 13.62 3.95
N GLY A 59 -1.29 13.89 4.95
CA GLY A 59 -1.46 13.40 6.32
C GLY A 59 -0.23 12.65 6.83
N ILE A 60 -0.36 12.02 7.97
CA ILE A 60 0.72 11.24 8.60
C ILE A 60 0.43 9.76 8.33
N PRO A 61 1.26 9.05 7.56
CA PRO A 61 1.09 7.62 7.37
C PRO A 61 1.32 6.89 8.70
N ILE A 62 0.37 6.04 9.07
CA ILE A 62 0.41 5.24 10.29
C ILE A 62 0.45 3.78 9.89
N LEU A 63 1.50 3.09 10.31
CA LEU A 63 1.69 1.67 10.10
C LEU A 63 1.26 0.91 11.37
N TYR A 64 0.38 -0.07 11.23
CA TYR A 64 0.11 -1.03 12.29
C TYR A 64 1.15 -2.14 12.22
N TYR A 65 1.75 -2.52 13.36
CA TYR A 65 2.83 -3.52 13.38
C TYR A 65 2.46 -4.80 12.61
N GLY A 66 3.40 -5.35 11.88
CA GLY A 66 3.23 -6.54 11.05
C GLY A 66 2.64 -6.27 9.67
N ASP A 67 2.07 -5.08 9.40
CA ASP A 67 1.59 -4.73 8.06
C ASP A 67 2.77 -4.63 7.06
N GLU A 68 3.96 -4.26 7.55
CA GLU A 68 5.21 -4.18 6.77
C GLU A 68 5.70 -5.53 6.24
N ILE A 69 5.19 -6.61 6.79
CA ILE A 69 5.48 -7.99 6.36
C ILE A 69 4.22 -8.74 5.91
N ALA A 70 3.10 -8.00 5.75
CA ALA A 70 1.78 -8.56 5.43
C ALA A 70 1.32 -9.63 6.45
N LEU A 71 1.54 -9.40 7.74
CA LEU A 71 1.03 -10.30 8.78
C LEU A 71 -0.48 -10.52 8.57
N HIS A 72 -0.91 -11.78 8.63
CA HIS A 72 -2.28 -12.18 8.32
C HIS A 72 -3.08 -12.50 9.60
N GLY A 73 -4.39 -12.43 9.50
CA GLY A 73 -5.30 -12.75 10.59
C GLY A 73 -6.71 -12.26 10.34
N GLY A 74 -7.66 -12.82 11.09
CA GLY A 74 -9.02 -12.35 11.22
C GLY A 74 -9.11 -11.07 12.03
N ASN A 75 -10.20 -10.90 12.79
CA ASN A 75 -10.31 -9.81 13.75
C ASN A 75 -9.83 -10.29 15.14
N ASP A 76 -9.84 -9.39 16.12
CA ASP A 76 -9.40 -9.65 17.49
C ASP A 76 -9.91 -11.00 18.05
N PRO A 77 -9.00 -11.86 18.59
CA PRO A 77 -7.56 -11.65 18.84
C PRO A 77 -6.64 -12.09 17.70
N ASP A 78 -7.13 -12.71 16.62
CA ASP A 78 -6.32 -13.34 15.58
C ASP A 78 -5.47 -12.32 14.77
N ASN A 79 -5.88 -11.05 14.71
CA ASN A 79 -5.11 -9.97 14.12
C ASN A 79 -3.91 -9.50 14.96
N ARG A 80 -3.78 -9.97 16.21
CA ARG A 80 -2.74 -9.58 17.19
C ARG A 80 -1.67 -10.65 17.38
N LYS A 81 -1.37 -11.40 16.31
CA LYS A 81 -0.31 -12.41 16.32
C LYS A 81 1.04 -11.81 16.71
N MET A 82 1.89 -12.63 17.32
CA MET A 82 3.26 -12.25 17.61
C MET A 82 3.99 -11.84 16.34
N MET A 83 4.82 -10.80 16.44
CA MET A 83 5.68 -10.37 15.32
C MET A 83 6.75 -11.42 15.07
N PRO A 84 6.81 -12.07 13.90
CA PRO A 84 7.95 -12.87 13.53
C PRO A 84 9.12 -11.96 13.16
N PHE A 85 10.35 -12.38 13.42
CA PHE A 85 11.57 -11.66 13.02
C PHE A 85 12.41 -12.45 12.03
N ASP A 86 11.99 -13.68 11.71
CA ASP A 86 12.55 -14.50 10.64
C ASP A 86 11.64 -14.40 9.41
N PHE A 87 11.98 -13.47 8.51
CA PHE A 87 11.14 -13.12 7.38
C PHE A 87 11.38 -14.07 6.21
N SER A 88 10.30 -14.55 5.60
CA SER A 88 10.38 -15.19 4.30
C SER A 88 10.88 -14.19 3.23
N PRO A 89 11.39 -14.66 2.08
CA PRO A 89 11.86 -13.76 1.02
C PRO A 89 10.80 -12.75 0.56
N ARG A 90 9.52 -13.12 0.55
CA ARG A 90 8.40 -12.21 0.20
C ARG A 90 8.15 -11.15 1.25
N GLN A 91 8.19 -11.54 2.52
CA GLN A 91 8.06 -10.61 3.64
C GLN A 91 9.21 -9.61 3.64
N GLN A 92 10.44 -10.07 3.41
CA GLN A 92 11.60 -9.19 3.31
C GLN A 92 11.48 -8.20 2.13
N GLN A 93 11.04 -8.65 0.97
CA GLN A 93 10.79 -7.77 -0.18
C GLN A 93 9.76 -6.67 0.11
N LEU A 94 8.65 -7.04 0.78
CA LEU A 94 7.64 -6.08 1.17
C LEU A 94 8.19 -5.09 2.21
N PHE A 95 8.88 -5.59 3.23
CA PHE A 95 9.52 -4.78 4.26
C PHE A 95 10.46 -3.74 3.66
N ASP A 96 11.37 -4.18 2.77
CA ASP A 96 12.33 -3.29 2.10
C ASP A 96 11.63 -2.24 1.23
N ARG A 97 10.52 -2.63 0.58
CA ARG A 97 9.72 -1.70 -0.22
C ARG A 97 9.06 -0.64 0.65
N ILE A 98 8.44 -1.04 1.77
CA ILE A 98 7.78 -0.11 2.71
C ILE A 98 8.82 0.80 3.37
N ALA A 99 9.99 0.27 3.72
CA ALA A 99 11.09 1.07 4.25
C ALA A 99 11.50 2.18 3.27
N ARG A 100 11.68 1.86 1.97
CA ARG A 100 11.98 2.86 0.93
C ARG A 100 10.86 3.88 0.74
N LEU A 101 9.59 3.45 0.82
CA LEU A 101 8.45 4.37 0.75
C LEU A 101 8.45 5.36 1.92
N ASN A 102 8.77 4.91 3.13
CA ASN A 102 8.89 5.78 4.30
C ASN A 102 10.10 6.72 4.21
N GLU A 103 11.22 6.24 3.68
CA GLU A 103 12.39 7.06 3.39
C GLU A 103 12.05 8.17 2.39
N ASN A 104 11.35 7.85 1.31
CA ASN A 104 10.84 8.85 0.37
C ASN A 104 9.96 9.89 1.07
N ARG A 105 9.05 9.46 1.96
CA ARG A 105 8.19 10.37 2.72
C ARG A 105 9.01 11.33 3.58
N THR A 106 10.11 10.88 4.13
CA THR A 106 10.99 11.72 4.98
C THR A 106 11.80 12.70 4.14
N ASN A 107 12.32 12.27 2.98
CA ASN A 107 13.31 13.01 2.21
C ASN A 107 12.71 13.87 1.09
N ILE A 108 11.48 13.60 0.65
CA ILE A 108 10.84 14.27 -0.49
C ILE A 108 9.90 15.37 0.02
N MET A 109 10.28 16.63 -0.18
CA MET A 109 9.52 17.81 0.27
C MET A 109 8.12 17.84 -0.35
N ALA A 110 7.95 17.44 -1.61
CA ALA A 110 6.65 17.38 -2.28
C ALA A 110 5.67 16.45 -1.55
N LEU A 111 6.12 15.37 -0.93
CA LEU A 111 5.26 14.47 -0.15
C LEU A 111 4.82 15.10 1.18
N ASN A 112 5.63 15.98 1.77
CA ASN A 112 5.35 16.62 3.05
C ASN A 112 4.51 17.89 2.89
N TYR A 113 4.93 18.79 1.99
CA TYR A 113 4.39 20.15 1.87
C TYR A 113 3.67 20.40 0.54
N GLY A 114 3.71 19.43 -0.40
CA GLY A 114 3.20 19.61 -1.74
C GLY A 114 1.67 19.69 -1.83
N SER A 115 1.21 20.42 -2.82
CA SER A 115 -0.17 20.34 -3.30
C SER A 115 -0.45 18.92 -3.79
N THR A 116 -1.72 18.53 -3.79
CA THR A 116 -2.16 17.20 -4.22
C THR A 116 -3.14 17.34 -5.36
N THR A 117 -2.88 16.64 -6.45
CA THR A 117 -3.83 16.48 -7.55
C THR A 117 -4.10 15.00 -7.76
N ILE A 118 -5.37 14.64 -7.93
CA ILE A 118 -5.80 13.26 -8.13
C ILE A 118 -6.43 13.16 -9.52
N HIS A 119 -5.96 12.20 -10.30
CA HIS A 119 -6.48 11.88 -11.63
C HIS A 119 -6.94 10.44 -11.67
N GLN A 120 -8.06 10.20 -12.32
CA GLN A 120 -8.59 8.86 -12.59
C GLN A 120 -8.89 8.76 -14.11
N PRO A 121 -7.86 8.54 -14.93
CA PRO A 121 -8.03 8.48 -16.39
C PRO A 121 -8.86 7.27 -16.82
N GLU A 122 -8.84 6.19 -16.04
CA GLU A 122 -9.62 4.96 -16.26
C GLU A 122 -10.23 4.47 -14.95
N PRO A 123 -11.31 3.66 -14.96
CA PRO A 123 -11.97 3.19 -13.74
C PRO A 123 -11.07 2.44 -12.76
N HIS A 124 -10.03 1.79 -13.25
CA HIS A 124 -9.11 0.97 -12.45
C HIS A 124 -7.74 1.61 -12.23
N LEU A 125 -7.54 2.83 -12.74
CA LEU A 125 -6.27 3.53 -12.68
C LEU A 125 -6.43 4.83 -11.89
N LEU A 126 -5.68 4.95 -10.79
CA LEU A 126 -5.62 6.15 -9.96
C LEU A 126 -4.21 6.71 -9.99
N ILE A 127 -4.09 8.02 -10.23
CA ILE A 127 -2.82 8.75 -10.23
C ILE A 127 -2.90 9.86 -9.18
N ILE A 128 -1.95 9.89 -8.27
CA ILE A 128 -1.79 10.94 -7.26
C ILE A 128 -0.50 11.69 -7.57
N VAL A 129 -0.64 12.99 -7.79
CA VAL A 129 0.49 13.89 -8.03
C VAL A 129 0.69 14.78 -6.81
N ARG A 130 1.91 14.82 -6.29
CA ARG A 130 2.35 15.73 -5.23
C ARG A 130 3.38 16.69 -5.81
N LYS A 131 3.15 18.00 -5.67
CA LYS A 131 4.05 19.02 -6.22
C LYS A 131 4.39 20.07 -5.17
N TYR A 132 5.69 20.33 -5.02
CA TYR A 132 6.23 21.39 -4.18
C TYR A 132 7.41 22.05 -4.90
N MET A 133 7.28 23.34 -5.19
CA MET A 133 8.26 24.07 -6.02
C MET A 133 8.56 23.30 -7.32
N GLU A 134 9.83 22.98 -7.55
CA GLU A 134 10.29 22.25 -8.74
C GLU A 134 10.20 20.73 -8.60
N GLN A 135 9.86 20.23 -7.42
CA GLN A 135 9.78 18.79 -7.16
C GLN A 135 8.39 18.28 -7.41
N GLU A 136 8.27 17.25 -8.22
CA GLU A 136 7.02 16.53 -8.48
C GLU A 136 7.20 15.04 -8.23
N VAL A 137 6.25 14.43 -7.51
CA VAL A 137 6.16 12.99 -7.28
C VAL A 137 4.82 12.51 -7.75
N ARG A 138 4.82 11.41 -8.46
CA ARG A 138 3.64 10.75 -8.99
C ARG A 138 3.57 9.32 -8.51
N TYR A 139 2.41 8.95 -7.98
CA TYR A 139 2.05 7.59 -7.66
C TYR A 139 0.92 7.13 -8.58
N SER A 140 1.10 5.98 -9.21
CA SER A 140 0.09 5.37 -10.09
C SER A 140 -0.31 4.02 -9.52
N PHE A 141 -1.62 3.82 -9.35
CA PHE A 141 -2.22 2.63 -8.77
C PHE A 141 -3.11 1.95 -9.79
N ASN A 142 -2.92 0.68 -10.02
CA ASN A 142 -3.69 -0.13 -10.95
C ASN A 142 -4.45 -1.23 -10.19
N ASN A 143 -5.76 -1.18 -10.18
CA ASN A 143 -6.62 -2.20 -9.56
C ASN A 143 -7.19 -3.19 -10.57
N SER A 144 -6.71 -3.19 -11.82
CA SER A 144 -7.10 -4.20 -12.82
C SER A 144 -6.29 -5.48 -12.69
N ASN A 145 -6.65 -6.50 -13.48
CA ASN A 145 -5.92 -7.78 -13.54
C ASN A 145 -4.84 -7.78 -14.65
N GLU A 146 -4.62 -6.66 -15.33
CA GLU A 146 -3.67 -6.50 -16.43
C GLU A 146 -2.73 -5.35 -16.15
N ASP A 147 -1.51 -5.42 -16.66
CA ASP A 147 -0.58 -4.31 -16.62
C ASP A 147 -1.12 -3.16 -17.48
N ARG A 148 -0.92 -1.91 -17.02
CA ARG A 148 -1.32 -0.70 -17.74
C ARG A 148 -0.09 0.11 -18.10
N TYR A 149 -0.03 0.53 -19.34
CA TYR A 149 1.04 1.40 -19.84
C TYR A 149 0.53 2.83 -20.00
N LEU A 150 1.21 3.77 -19.35
CA LEU A 150 0.91 5.19 -19.42
C LEU A 150 1.87 5.84 -20.42
N THR A 151 1.37 6.11 -21.63
CA THR A 151 2.16 6.65 -22.76
C THR A 151 2.75 8.02 -22.46
N ASP A 152 1.98 8.89 -21.80
CA ASP A 152 2.41 10.26 -21.46
C ASP A 152 3.60 10.28 -20.48
N TRP A 153 3.92 9.13 -19.91
CA TRP A 153 4.91 9.00 -18.83
C TRP A 153 5.94 7.91 -19.07
N ASP A 154 5.77 7.16 -20.14
CA ASP A 154 6.62 6.01 -20.46
C ASP A 154 6.79 5.05 -19.28
N ILE A 155 5.69 4.65 -18.65
CA ILE A 155 5.70 3.85 -17.45
C ILE A 155 4.68 2.72 -17.49
N SER A 156 5.08 1.53 -17.05
CA SER A 156 4.19 0.40 -16.81
C SER A 156 3.73 0.37 -15.35
N VAL A 157 2.42 0.22 -15.15
CA VAL A 157 1.81 0.05 -13.83
C VAL A 157 1.32 -1.39 -13.72
N PRO A 158 1.94 -2.22 -12.88
CA PRO A 158 1.62 -3.64 -12.81
C PRO A 158 0.20 -3.91 -12.35
N ALA A 159 -0.35 -5.03 -12.78
CA ALA A 159 -1.68 -5.51 -12.37
C ALA A 159 -1.78 -5.62 -10.84
N ALA A 160 -2.89 -5.13 -10.28
CA ALA A 160 -3.13 -5.07 -8.83
C ALA A 160 -1.96 -4.49 -8.02
N GLY A 161 -1.22 -3.54 -8.62
CA GLY A 161 0.00 -2.99 -8.06
C GLY A 161 0.09 -1.47 -8.18
N GLU A 162 1.27 -0.96 -7.99
CA GLU A 162 1.58 0.47 -8.02
C GLU A 162 3.00 0.73 -8.53
N THR A 163 3.22 1.97 -8.96
CA THR A 163 4.55 2.50 -9.25
C THR A 163 4.63 3.97 -8.88
N TYR A 164 5.83 4.48 -8.69
CA TYR A 164 6.02 5.91 -8.45
C TYR A 164 7.23 6.46 -9.23
N GLN A 165 7.17 7.74 -9.56
CA GLN A 165 8.23 8.50 -10.20
C GLN A 165 8.43 9.83 -9.50
N THR A 166 9.69 10.28 -9.47
CA THR A 166 10.08 11.60 -8.97
C THR A 166 10.73 12.38 -10.12
N ARG A 167 10.32 13.62 -10.31
CA ARG A 167 10.93 14.54 -11.27
C ARG A 167 11.27 15.86 -10.58
N ASN A 168 12.39 16.45 -10.97
CA ASN A 168 12.71 17.83 -10.68
C ASN A 168 12.33 18.66 -11.92
N CYS A 169 11.26 19.46 -11.82
CA CYS A 169 10.72 20.29 -12.90
C CYS A 169 11.47 21.62 -12.97
N GLY A 170 12.79 21.65 -13.12
CA GLY A 170 13.58 22.87 -13.03
C GLY A 170 14.93 22.87 -13.73
N GLN A 171 15.08 22.11 -14.79
CA GLN A 171 16.20 22.28 -15.73
C GLN A 171 15.65 22.42 -17.14
N PHE A 172 15.41 23.65 -17.56
CA PHE A 172 15.42 24.10 -18.94
C PHE A 172 16.68 24.94 -19.18
#